data_7dbddee580a20dfa150cbb8a9d7042f8
#
_entry.id   7dbddee580a20dfa150cbb8a9d7042f8
#
_cell.length_a   1.000
_cell.length_b   1.000
_cell.length_c   1.000
_cell.angle_alpha   90.00
_cell.angle_beta   90.00
_cell.angle_gamma   90.00
#
_symmetry.space_group_name_H-M   'P 1'
#
loop_
_entity.id
_entity.type
_entity.pdbx_description
1 polymer ?
#
loop_
_entity_poly.entity_id
_entity_poly.type
_entity_poly.pdbx_seq_one_letter_code
_entity_poly.pdbx_strand_id
1 'polypeptide(L)'
;MTNSTQNNQVSDSNEYFDLHTTGVGYINRVREVDVKKGENFMACTIGALRGSKSAVEYTYFDCRVSGSEAAKVIKSLEEASKANKQILAGFKVGDQYSETFVYKSGNKKGETGICTKAHLLYLSWVKIDGDTFYTAPSKNDSAQAEPAPEVNKEPVTMAGSAVGEFS
;
A
#
# COMPACT_ATOMS: atom_id res chain seq x y z
N MET A 1 -0.61 40.55 41.70
CA MET A 1 -0.28 40.67 40.27
C MET A 1 0.51 39.45 39.87
N THR A 2 -0.15 38.44 39.39
CA THR A 2 0.45 37.15 38.99
C THR A 2 0.54 37.10 37.45
N ASN A 3 1.76 37.26 36.93
CA ASN A 3 2.06 37.04 35.55
C ASN A 3 2.14 35.53 35.28
N SER A 4 1.11 34.95 34.72
CA SER A 4 1.17 33.64 34.11
C SER A 4 1.85 33.75 32.75
N THR A 5 3.12 33.46 32.71
CA THR A 5 3.84 33.21 31.45
C THR A 5 3.37 31.88 30.88
N GLN A 6 2.44 31.92 29.96
CA GLN A 6 2.12 30.75 29.16
C GLN A 6 3.31 30.46 28.26
N ASN A 7 4.02 29.43 28.63
CA ASN A 7 5.08 28.84 27.82
C ASN A 7 4.39 28.17 26.60
N ASN A 8 4.29 28.87 25.52
CA ASN A 8 3.83 28.34 24.24
C ASN A 8 4.98 27.49 23.69
N GLN A 9 5.03 26.21 24.05
CA GLN A 9 5.85 25.26 23.35
C GLN A 9 5.28 25.15 21.94
N VAL A 10 5.86 25.88 21.02
CA VAL A 10 5.75 25.61 19.60
C VAL A 10 6.40 24.25 19.39
N SER A 11 5.59 23.20 19.36
CA SER A 11 6.03 21.92 18.82
C SER A 11 6.31 22.18 17.34
N ASP A 12 7.58 22.20 17.00
CA ASP A 12 8.06 22.19 15.62
C ASP A 12 7.77 20.82 15.04
N SER A 13 6.49 20.54 14.84
CA SER A 13 6.04 19.40 14.08
C SER A 13 6.36 19.75 12.62
N ASN A 14 7.34 19.05 12.03
CA ASN A 14 7.53 19.04 10.60
C ASN A 14 6.20 18.64 9.96
N GLU A 15 5.38 19.62 9.66
CA GLU A 15 4.07 19.44 9.07
C GLU A 15 4.25 19.15 7.58
N TYR A 16 4.04 17.89 7.19
CA TYR A 16 4.05 17.47 5.80
C TYR A 16 2.65 17.58 5.21
N PHE A 17 2.56 17.94 3.96
CA PHE A 17 1.28 17.91 3.24
C PHE A 17 0.79 16.47 3.05
N ASP A 18 -0.52 16.28 3.14
CA ASP A 18 -1.20 14.98 3.14
C ASP A 18 -1.66 14.50 1.76
N LEU A 19 -0.88 14.75 0.72
CA LEU A 19 -1.21 14.23 -0.60
C LEU A 19 -0.80 12.76 -0.69
N HIS A 20 -1.68 11.90 -0.22
CA HIS A 20 -1.45 10.46 -0.18
C HIS A 20 -2.40 9.71 -1.11
N THR A 21 -1.92 8.62 -1.68
CA THR A 21 -2.73 7.62 -2.38
C THR A 21 -2.65 6.30 -1.63
N THR A 22 -3.81 5.73 -1.36
CA THR A 22 -3.95 4.40 -0.75
C THR A 22 -4.62 3.44 -1.72
N GLY A 23 -4.27 2.18 -1.63
CA GLY A 23 -4.86 1.18 -2.50
C GLY A 23 -4.32 -0.22 -2.22
N VAL A 24 -4.67 -1.12 -3.12
CA VAL A 24 -4.16 -2.49 -3.17
C VAL A 24 -3.40 -2.68 -4.47
N GLY A 25 -2.28 -3.35 -4.42
CA GLY A 25 -1.47 -3.57 -5.61
C GLY A 25 -0.44 -4.67 -5.45
N TYR A 26 0.12 -5.09 -6.58
CA TYR A 26 1.18 -6.08 -6.61
C TYR A 26 2.55 -5.41 -6.50
N ILE A 27 3.37 -5.93 -5.59
CA ILE A 27 4.75 -5.47 -5.40
C ILE A 27 5.68 -6.29 -6.29
N ASN A 28 6.48 -5.60 -7.07
CA ASN A 28 7.46 -6.18 -7.98
C ASN A 28 8.79 -5.44 -7.87
N ARG A 29 9.85 -6.05 -8.43
CA ARG A 29 11.17 -5.42 -8.57
C ARG A 29 11.70 -4.83 -7.27
N VAL A 30 11.55 -5.59 -6.18
CA VAL A 30 12.16 -5.22 -4.90
C VAL A 30 13.67 -5.23 -5.04
N ARG A 31 14.30 -4.12 -4.68
CA ARG A 31 15.74 -3.94 -4.81
C ARG A 31 16.28 -2.94 -3.79
N GLU A 32 17.52 -3.13 -3.40
CA GLU A 32 18.30 -2.12 -2.71
C GLU A 32 18.99 -1.24 -3.76
N VAL A 33 18.95 0.05 -3.56
CA VAL A 33 19.60 1.05 -4.43
C VAL A 33 20.81 1.61 -3.71
N ASP A 34 22.00 1.38 -4.28
CA ASP A 34 23.25 1.90 -3.78
C ASP A 34 23.42 3.35 -4.22
N VAL A 35 23.67 4.24 -3.27
CA VAL A 35 23.89 5.65 -3.51
C VAL A 35 25.35 5.99 -3.28
N LYS A 36 25.99 6.60 -4.27
CA LYS A 36 27.42 6.99 -4.19
C LYS A 36 27.75 7.96 -3.04
N LYS A 37 26.76 8.75 -2.61
CA LYS A 37 26.83 9.65 -1.46
C LYS A 37 25.50 9.59 -0.72
N GLY A 38 25.49 9.01 0.49
CA GLY A 38 24.29 8.85 1.30
C GLY A 38 24.03 7.40 1.69
N GLU A 39 22.90 7.16 2.31
CA GLU A 39 22.50 5.82 2.71
C GLU A 39 21.76 5.12 1.58
N ASN A 40 22.03 3.82 1.43
CA ASN A 40 21.27 2.95 0.54
C ASN A 40 19.79 2.94 0.94
N PHE A 41 18.93 2.77 -0.02
CA PHE A 41 17.49 2.70 0.24
C PHE A 41 16.83 1.56 -0.51
N MET A 42 15.73 1.08 0.03
CA MET A 42 14.90 0.08 -0.64
C MET A 42 14.00 0.75 -1.69
N ALA A 43 13.85 0.10 -2.82
CA ALA A 43 12.93 0.51 -3.88
C ALA A 43 12.11 -0.69 -4.37
N CYS A 44 10.91 -0.42 -4.84
CA CYS A 44 10.04 -1.41 -5.45
C CYS A 44 9.13 -0.77 -6.48
N THR A 45 8.51 -1.59 -7.32
CA THR A 45 7.44 -1.13 -8.21
C THR A 45 6.11 -1.68 -7.70
N ILE A 46 5.10 -0.83 -7.59
CA ILE A 46 3.75 -1.21 -7.20
C ILE A 46 2.84 -1.09 -8.41
N GLY A 47 2.26 -2.20 -8.84
CA GLY A 47 1.16 -2.22 -9.80
C GLY A 47 -0.16 -2.10 -9.05
N ALA A 48 -0.61 -0.87 -8.84
CA ALA A 48 -1.85 -0.57 -8.12
C ALA A 48 -3.06 -0.96 -8.95
N LEU A 49 -3.96 -1.71 -8.33
CA LEU A 49 -5.22 -2.12 -8.94
C LEU A 49 -6.17 -0.93 -9.03
N ARG A 50 -6.75 -0.70 -10.19
CA ARG A 50 -7.79 0.32 -10.40
C ARG A 50 -8.88 -0.21 -11.31
N GLY A 51 -9.99 0.49 -11.38
CA GLY A 51 -11.16 0.10 -12.18
C GLY A 51 -12.10 -0.85 -11.46
N SER A 52 -12.94 -1.53 -12.21
CA SER A 52 -13.89 -2.51 -11.67
C SER A 52 -13.24 -3.88 -11.48
N LYS A 53 -13.79 -4.70 -10.59
CA LYS A 53 -13.32 -6.09 -10.40
C LYS A 53 -13.44 -6.95 -11.66
N SER A 54 -14.34 -6.61 -12.57
CA SER A 54 -14.54 -7.30 -13.85
C SER A 54 -13.64 -6.81 -14.97
N ALA A 55 -13.02 -5.62 -14.82
CA ALA A 55 -12.12 -5.01 -15.78
C ALA A 55 -10.99 -4.29 -15.04
N VAL A 56 -10.10 -5.08 -14.46
CA VAL A 56 -8.99 -4.56 -13.64
C VAL A 56 -7.94 -3.92 -14.55
N GLU A 57 -7.55 -2.73 -14.22
CA GLU A 57 -6.44 -2.00 -14.82
C GLU A 57 -5.38 -1.71 -13.76
N TYR A 58 -4.20 -1.31 -14.19
CA TYR A 58 -3.07 -1.04 -13.31
C TYR A 58 -2.53 0.37 -13.50
N THR A 59 -2.19 0.98 -12.38
CA THR A 59 -1.34 2.17 -12.34
C THR A 59 -0.02 1.79 -11.68
N TYR A 60 1.10 2.04 -12.34
CA TYR A 60 2.41 1.65 -11.85
C TYR A 60 3.10 2.82 -11.16
N PHE A 61 3.55 2.57 -9.93
CA PHE A 61 4.39 3.48 -9.16
C PHE A 61 5.79 2.89 -8.98
N ASP A 62 6.81 3.62 -9.38
CA ASP A 62 8.19 3.30 -9.03
C ASP A 62 8.50 3.99 -7.70
N CYS A 63 8.58 3.20 -6.64
CA CYS A 63 8.59 3.68 -5.28
C CYS A 63 9.98 3.63 -4.65
N ARG A 64 10.38 4.75 -4.05
CA ARG A 64 11.37 4.76 -2.98
C ARG A 64 10.68 4.45 -1.66
N VAL A 65 11.23 3.55 -0.86
CA VAL A 65 10.65 3.21 0.44
C VAL A 65 11.17 4.21 1.49
N SER A 66 10.26 4.96 2.09
CA SER A 66 10.59 6.02 3.04
C SER A 66 10.20 5.69 4.48
N GLY A 67 9.19 4.84 4.71
CA GLY A 67 8.81 4.39 6.03
C GLY A 67 9.76 3.33 6.59
N SER A 68 10.23 3.48 7.83
CA SER A 68 11.16 2.52 8.46
C SER A 68 10.58 1.11 8.55
N GLU A 69 9.32 0.97 8.96
CA GLU A 69 8.63 -0.32 9.03
C GLU A 69 8.38 -0.89 7.62
N ALA A 70 7.96 -0.05 6.68
CA ALA A 70 7.80 -0.46 5.29
C ALA A 70 9.13 -0.94 4.70
N ALA A 71 10.25 -0.30 5.01
CA ALA A 71 11.57 -0.72 4.54
C ALA A 71 11.96 -2.10 5.04
N LYS A 72 11.69 -2.42 6.31
CA LYS A 72 11.93 -3.76 6.88
C LYS A 72 11.10 -4.82 6.17
N VAL A 73 9.81 -4.54 5.96
CA VAL A 73 8.91 -5.47 5.27
C VAL A 73 9.35 -5.66 3.81
N ILE A 74 9.62 -4.59 3.08
CA ILE A 74 10.08 -4.67 1.68
C ILE A 74 11.39 -5.46 1.58
N LYS A 75 12.33 -5.23 2.47
CA LYS A 75 13.60 -6.00 2.48
C LYS A 75 13.36 -7.50 2.66
N SER A 76 12.43 -7.90 3.53
CA SER A 76 12.09 -9.32 3.71
C SER A 76 11.35 -9.94 2.50
N LEU A 77 10.83 -9.12 1.59
CA LEU A 77 10.18 -9.57 0.35
C LEU A 77 11.14 -9.77 -0.82
N GLU A 78 12.41 -9.42 -0.67
CA GLU A 78 13.39 -9.44 -1.77
C GLU A 78 13.52 -10.82 -2.41
N GLU A 79 13.62 -11.88 -1.60
CA GLU A 79 13.72 -13.25 -2.10
C GLU A 79 12.44 -13.72 -2.81
N ALA A 80 11.28 -13.39 -2.26
CA ALA A 80 10.00 -13.70 -2.88
C ALA A 80 9.83 -12.97 -4.22
N SER A 81 10.30 -11.73 -4.30
CA SER A 81 10.32 -10.95 -5.54
C SER A 81 11.27 -11.54 -6.58
N LYS A 82 12.46 -11.98 -6.18
CA LYS A 82 13.42 -12.66 -7.06
C LYS A 82 12.89 -14.01 -7.57
N ALA A 83 12.11 -14.70 -6.74
CA ALA A 83 11.47 -15.98 -7.09
C ALA A 83 10.19 -15.80 -7.93
N ASN A 84 9.87 -14.56 -8.34
CA ASN A 84 8.64 -14.20 -9.07
C ASN A 84 7.34 -14.65 -8.40
N LYS A 85 7.32 -14.67 -7.08
CA LYS A 85 6.09 -14.94 -6.33
C LYS A 85 5.12 -13.77 -6.44
N GLN A 86 3.84 -14.06 -6.36
CA GLN A 86 2.81 -13.04 -6.38
C GLN A 86 2.72 -12.35 -5.01
N ILE A 87 3.12 -11.09 -4.94
CA ILE A 87 3.12 -10.30 -3.71
C ILE A 87 2.03 -9.25 -3.83
N LEU A 88 0.96 -9.40 -3.07
CA LEU A 88 -0.16 -8.46 -3.01
C LEU A 88 -0.10 -7.70 -1.68
N ALA A 89 -0.30 -6.39 -1.72
CA ALA A 89 -0.23 -5.56 -0.52
C ALA A 89 -1.25 -4.42 -0.52
N GLY A 90 -1.71 -4.07 0.68
CA GLY A 90 -2.37 -2.80 0.94
C GLY A 90 -1.30 -1.74 1.23
N PHE A 91 -1.29 -0.65 0.50
CA PHE A 91 -0.22 0.34 0.53
C PHE A 91 -0.73 1.78 0.73
N LYS A 92 0.18 2.64 1.20
CA LYS A 92 0.05 4.10 1.16
C LYS A 92 1.32 4.69 0.57
N VAL A 93 1.18 5.49 -0.48
CA VAL A 93 2.25 6.26 -1.10
C VAL A 93 1.95 7.76 -1.02
N GLY A 94 2.99 8.56 -1.01
CA GLY A 94 2.93 10.02 -1.06
C GLY A 94 3.97 10.59 -2.01
N ASP A 95 4.03 11.91 -2.09
CA ASP A 95 5.03 12.66 -2.89
C ASP A 95 5.10 12.20 -4.35
N GLN A 96 3.95 12.01 -4.96
CA GLN A 96 3.86 11.51 -6.32
C GLN A 96 4.24 12.58 -7.34
N TYR A 97 5.08 12.20 -8.30
CA TYR A 97 5.41 13.01 -9.45
C TYR A 97 5.68 12.14 -10.68
N SER A 98 5.54 12.73 -11.86
CA SER A 98 5.84 12.06 -13.11
C SER A 98 7.20 12.49 -13.65
N GLU A 99 7.96 11.53 -14.12
CA GLU A 99 9.27 11.73 -14.73
C GLU A 99 9.29 11.09 -16.11
N THR A 100 9.91 11.75 -17.07
CA THR A 100 10.12 11.18 -18.39
C THR A 100 11.47 10.46 -18.45
N PHE A 101 11.51 9.35 -19.18
CA PHE A 101 12.74 8.61 -19.44
C PHE A 101 12.79 8.14 -20.89
N VAL A 102 13.97 7.84 -21.37
CA VAL A 102 14.18 7.29 -22.72
C VAL A 102 14.49 5.79 -22.61
N TYR A 103 13.78 4.97 -23.36
CA TYR A 103 14.05 3.54 -23.42
C TYR A 103 15.43 3.27 -24.03
N LYS A 104 16.29 2.59 -23.26
CA LYS A 104 17.68 2.31 -23.68
C LYS A 104 17.82 1.01 -24.47
N SER A 105 16.78 0.15 -24.46
CA SER A 105 16.80 -1.17 -25.10
C SER A 105 15.39 -1.64 -25.47
N GLY A 106 15.31 -2.72 -26.22
CA GLY A 106 14.05 -3.32 -26.66
C GLY A 106 13.42 -2.60 -27.86
N ASN A 107 12.17 -2.98 -28.20
CA ASN A 107 11.46 -2.47 -29.35
C ASN A 107 11.13 -0.97 -29.29
N LYS A 108 11.15 -0.40 -28.08
CA LYS A 108 10.89 1.03 -27.83
C LYS A 108 12.17 1.86 -27.63
N LYS A 109 13.34 1.30 -27.99
CA LYS A 109 14.63 2.01 -27.86
C LYS A 109 14.56 3.37 -28.54
N GLY A 110 14.90 4.42 -27.79
CA GLY A 110 14.86 5.80 -28.27
C GLY A 110 13.53 6.52 -28.09
N GLU A 111 12.45 5.80 -27.74
CA GLU A 111 11.15 6.43 -27.39
C GLU A 111 11.19 7.01 -25.98
N THR A 112 10.41 8.06 -25.77
CA THR A 112 10.20 8.65 -24.43
C THR A 112 9.03 7.97 -23.75
N GLY A 113 9.28 7.46 -22.53
CA GLY A 113 8.25 6.95 -21.64
C GLY A 113 7.99 7.88 -20.46
N ILE A 114 6.89 7.65 -19.77
CA ILE A 114 6.54 8.35 -18.54
C ILE A 114 6.53 7.33 -17.40
N CYS A 115 7.16 7.67 -16.29
CA CYS A 115 7.15 6.89 -15.06
C CYS A 115 6.58 7.74 -13.93
N THR A 116 5.65 7.18 -13.18
CA THR A 116 5.16 7.81 -11.96
C THR A 116 6.02 7.37 -10.79
N LYS A 117 6.69 8.31 -10.17
CA LYS A 117 7.51 8.12 -8.96
C LYS A 117 6.66 8.40 -7.72
N ALA A 118 6.95 7.70 -6.64
CA ALA A 118 6.28 7.92 -5.36
C ALA A 118 7.17 7.49 -4.19
N HIS A 119 6.82 7.92 -2.99
CA HIS A 119 7.41 7.42 -1.77
C HIS A 119 6.45 6.41 -1.12
N LEU A 120 6.91 5.19 -0.91
CA LEU A 120 6.16 4.19 -0.14
C LEU A 120 6.31 4.51 1.34
N LEU A 121 5.20 4.92 1.97
CA LEU A 121 5.16 5.38 3.35
C LEU A 121 4.73 4.28 4.31
N TYR A 122 3.82 3.41 3.88
CA TYR A 122 3.19 2.44 4.75
C TYR A 122 2.64 1.24 4.00
N LEU A 123 2.73 0.07 4.62
CA LEU A 123 2.08 -1.17 4.20
C LEU A 123 1.13 -1.63 5.31
N SER A 124 -0.13 -1.77 5.00
CA SER A 124 -1.13 -2.24 5.96
C SER A 124 -1.13 -3.76 6.13
N TRP A 125 -0.91 -4.46 5.05
CA TRP A 125 -0.77 -5.91 5.01
C TRP A 125 -0.05 -6.36 3.73
N VAL A 126 0.53 -7.54 3.77
CA VAL A 126 1.17 -8.19 2.62
C VAL A 126 0.79 -9.65 2.58
N LYS A 127 0.46 -10.16 1.40
CA LYS A 127 0.23 -11.58 1.10
C LYS A 127 1.20 -12.04 0.02
N ILE A 128 1.74 -13.25 0.19
CA ILE A 128 2.58 -13.92 -0.79
C ILE A 128 1.85 -15.19 -1.25
N ASP A 129 1.59 -15.30 -2.54
CA ASP A 129 0.83 -16.41 -3.14
C ASP A 129 -0.51 -16.69 -2.44
N GLY A 130 -1.17 -15.63 -1.93
CA GLY A 130 -2.44 -15.70 -1.22
C GLY A 130 -2.32 -15.87 0.30
N ASP A 131 -1.17 -16.24 0.83
CA ASP A 131 -0.94 -16.41 2.26
C ASP A 131 -0.51 -15.11 2.93
N THR A 132 -1.06 -14.83 4.10
CA THR A 132 -0.71 -13.63 4.87
C THR A 132 0.74 -13.70 5.35
N PHE A 133 1.56 -12.78 4.87
CA PHE A 133 2.96 -12.64 5.25
C PHE A 133 3.18 -11.59 6.34
N TYR A 134 2.47 -10.47 6.24
CA TYR A 134 2.62 -9.33 7.15
C TYR A 134 1.27 -8.66 7.36
N THR A 135 1.03 -8.22 8.58
CA THR A 135 -0.07 -7.33 8.95
C THR A 135 0.48 -6.26 9.86
N ALA A 136 0.26 -5.00 9.53
CA ALA A 136 0.69 -3.90 10.37
C ALA A 136 0.03 -3.98 11.74
N PRO A 137 0.76 -3.73 12.84
CA PRO A 137 0.17 -3.67 14.16
C PRO A 137 -0.90 -2.59 14.17
N SER A 138 -2.08 -2.92 14.67
CA SER A 138 -3.11 -1.93 14.96
C SER A 138 -2.51 -0.91 15.91
N LYS A 139 -2.37 0.33 15.48
CA LYS A 139 -2.24 1.41 16.43
C LYS A 139 -3.54 1.44 17.20
N ASN A 140 -3.51 0.98 18.43
CA ASN A 140 -4.57 1.15 19.39
C ASN A 140 -4.64 2.64 19.73
N ASP A 141 -5.17 3.40 18.83
CA ASP A 141 -5.53 4.78 19.00
C ASP A 141 -6.92 4.98 18.44
N SER A 142 -7.88 5.04 19.34
CA SER A 142 -9.08 5.90 19.38
C SER A 142 -9.54 6.58 18.08
N ALA A 143 -9.35 5.96 16.96
CA ALA A 143 -10.13 6.21 15.77
C ALA A 143 -11.00 4.97 15.59
N GLN A 144 -12.28 5.12 15.91
CA GLN A 144 -13.30 4.15 15.58
C GLN A 144 -13.13 3.73 14.12
N ALA A 145 -12.46 2.61 13.92
CA ALA A 145 -12.71 1.83 12.75
C ALA A 145 -14.16 1.38 12.88
N GLU A 146 -15.03 1.93 12.08
CA GLU A 146 -16.35 1.33 11.90
C GLU A 146 -16.11 -0.13 11.59
N PRO A 147 -16.69 -1.05 12.38
CA PRO A 147 -16.63 -2.45 12.04
C PRO A 147 -17.22 -2.57 10.65
N ALA A 148 -16.49 -3.18 9.73
CA ALA A 148 -17.06 -3.62 8.48
C ALA A 148 -18.39 -4.32 8.82
N PRO A 149 -19.49 -4.03 8.12
CA PRO A 149 -20.74 -4.69 8.41
C PRO A 149 -20.47 -6.19 8.33
N GLU A 150 -20.51 -6.85 9.48
CA GLU A 150 -20.63 -8.29 9.49
C GLU A 150 -21.85 -8.59 8.63
N VAL A 151 -21.61 -9.20 7.50
CA VAL A 151 -22.67 -9.88 6.79
C VAL A 151 -23.09 -10.98 7.74
N ASN A 152 -24.06 -10.65 8.55
CA ASN A 152 -24.76 -11.60 9.37
C ASN A 152 -25.32 -12.63 8.39
N LYS A 153 -24.59 -13.70 8.18
CA LYS A 153 -25.16 -14.90 7.62
C LYS A 153 -26.07 -15.46 8.70
N GLU A 154 -27.24 -14.88 8.81
CA GLU A 154 -28.30 -15.62 9.40
C GLU A 154 -28.40 -16.94 8.61
N PRO A 155 -28.28 -18.06 9.26
CA PRO A 155 -28.65 -19.28 8.60
C PRO A 155 -30.12 -19.08 8.19
N VAL A 156 -30.34 -18.98 6.90
CA VAL A 156 -31.69 -19.10 6.39
C VAL A 156 -32.10 -20.51 6.78
N THR A 157 -32.70 -20.62 7.95
CA THR A 157 -33.48 -21.77 8.28
C THR A 157 -34.60 -21.70 7.28
N MET A 158 -34.50 -22.43 6.20
CA MET A 158 -35.66 -22.80 5.44
C MET A 158 -36.55 -23.58 6.42
N ALA A 159 -37.39 -22.86 7.09
CA ALA A 159 -38.54 -23.49 7.69
C ALA A 159 -39.26 -24.16 6.52
N GLY A 160 -39.13 -25.46 6.46
CA GLY A 160 -39.82 -26.21 5.47
C GLY A 160 -41.28 -25.78 5.55
N SER A 161 -41.74 -25.17 4.47
CA SER A 161 -43.14 -24.87 4.34
C SER A 161 -43.89 -26.17 4.64
N ALA A 162 -44.66 -26.14 5.68
CA ALA A 162 -45.62 -27.20 5.91
C ALA A 162 -46.43 -27.33 4.64
N VAL A 163 -46.24 -28.40 3.97
CA VAL A 163 -47.10 -28.77 2.85
C VAL A 163 -48.47 -28.87 3.41
N GLY A 164 -49.31 -27.92 3.08
CA GLY A 164 -50.72 -28.01 3.42
C GLY A 164 -51.25 -29.27 2.75
N GLU A 165 -51.66 -30.18 3.59
CA GLU A 165 -52.28 -31.39 3.14
C GLU A 165 -53.63 -31.01 2.58
N PHE A 166 -53.80 -31.20 1.30
CA PHE A 166 -55.08 -31.17 0.65
C PHE A 166 -55.64 -32.60 0.59
N SER A 167 -56.57 -32.85 1.42
CA SER A 167 -57.40 -34.02 1.25
C SER A 167 -58.55 -33.77 0.28
#